data_0e7379b0f4a6c5670bba6195b5929b0e
#
_entry.id   0e7379b0f4a6c5670bba6195b5929b0e
#
_cell.length_a   1.000
_cell.length_b   1.000
_cell.length_c   1.000
_cell.angle_alpha   90.00
_cell.angle_beta   90.00
_cell.angle_gamma   90.00
#
_symmetry.space_group_name_H-M   'P 1'
#
loop_
_entity.id
_entity.type
_entity.pdbx_description
1 polymer ?
#
loop_
_entity_poly.entity_id
_entity_poly.type
_entity_poly.pdbx_seq_one_letter_code
_entity_poly.pdbx_strand_id
1 'polypeptide(L)'
;MGDFGFSSDQFGCLDSLYVRESNWNPYADNPTSSAYGIPQSLPGSKMASAGADWATNPATQIRWGLGYIRDRYGSPCGAWAHSEAVGWY
;
A
#
# COMPACT_ATOMS: atom_id res chain seq x y z
N MET A 1 9.85 5.97 6.48
CA MET A 1 9.87 5.70 5.03
C MET A 1 11.28 5.84 4.44
N GLY A 2 12.27 5.67 5.29
CA GLY A 2 13.66 5.89 4.91
C GLY A 2 14.19 4.98 3.81
N ASP A 3 13.71 3.74 3.74
CA ASP A 3 14.19 2.74 2.77
C ASP A 3 13.90 3.14 1.31
N PHE A 4 12.91 4.00 1.09
CA PHE A 4 12.51 4.42 -0.25
C PHE A 4 12.85 5.89 -0.53
N GLY A 5 13.51 6.56 0.40
CA GLY A 5 13.92 7.95 0.23
C GLY A 5 12.79 8.97 0.31
N PHE A 6 11.60 8.57 0.73
CA PHE A 6 10.49 9.49 0.90
C PHE A 6 10.69 10.32 2.17
N SER A 7 10.41 11.61 2.11
CA SER A 7 10.49 12.49 3.27
C SER A 7 9.27 12.30 4.17
N SER A 8 9.40 12.77 5.42
CA SER A 8 8.34 12.57 6.42
C SER A 8 7.02 13.28 6.06
N ASP A 9 7.05 14.31 5.23
CA ASP A 9 5.85 14.99 4.77
C ASP A 9 5.01 14.14 3.81
N GLN A 10 5.59 13.08 3.24
CA GLN A 10 4.85 12.11 2.43
C GLN A 10 3.99 11.17 3.29
N PHE A 11 4.27 11.06 4.59
CA PHE A 11 3.54 10.13 5.46
C PHE A 11 2.06 10.47 5.57
N GLY A 12 1.70 11.76 5.59
CA GLY A 12 0.30 12.16 5.63
C GLY A 12 -0.51 11.63 4.47
N CYS A 13 0.07 11.66 3.26
CA CYS A 13 -0.57 11.10 2.07
C CYS A 13 -0.68 9.58 2.15
N LEU A 14 0.36 8.91 2.63
CA LEU A 14 0.36 7.46 2.80
C LEU A 14 -0.68 7.04 3.83
N ASP A 15 -0.77 7.76 4.95
CA ASP A 15 -1.76 7.48 5.98
C ASP A 15 -3.18 7.61 5.43
N SER A 16 -3.48 8.70 4.72
CA SER A 16 -4.78 8.91 4.11
C SER A 16 -5.13 7.80 3.12
N LEU A 17 -4.16 7.40 2.30
CA LEU A 17 -4.35 6.34 1.32
C LEU A 17 -4.67 5.01 2.01
N TYR A 18 -3.88 4.61 3.01
CA TYR A 18 -4.04 3.31 3.65
C TYR A 18 -5.20 3.26 4.62
N VAL A 19 -5.63 4.39 5.20
CA VAL A 19 -6.90 4.46 5.92
C VAL A 19 -8.04 4.13 4.96
N ARG A 20 -8.01 4.71 3.77
CA ARG A 20 -9.04 4.47 2.76
C ARG A 20 -9.01 3.04 2.24
N GLU A 21 -7.82 2.46 2.01
CA GLU A 21 -7.70 1.13 1.41
C GLU A 21 -8.07 0.01 2.38
N SER A 22 -7.61 0.08 3.61
CA SER A 22 -7.73 -1.04 4.54
C SER A 22 -7.87 -0.63 5.99
N ASN A 23 -7.84 0.67 6.28
CA ASN A 23 -7.75 1.21 7.63
C ASN A 23 -6.52 0.62 8.37
N TRP A 24 -5.39 0.47 7.66
CA TRP A 24 -4.14 -0.10 8.17
C TRP A 24 -4.28 -1.54 8.67
N ASN A 25 -5.29 -2.28 8.22
CA ASN A 25 -5.51 -3.65 8.67
C ASN A 25 -4.69 -4.62 7.81
N PRO A 26 -3.66 -5.29 8.39
CA PRO A 26 -2.83 -6.24 7.62
C PRO A 26 -3.58 -7.48 7.18
N TYR A 27 -4.76 -7.74 7.73
CA TYR A 27 -5.60 -8.88 7.38
C TYR A 27 -6.84 -8.50 6.57
N ALA A 28 -6.93 -7.24 6.11
CA ALA A 28 -8.05 -6.80 5.31
C ALA A 28 -8.14 -7.63 4.03
N ASP A 29 -9.24 -8.33 3.86
CA ASP A 29 -9.46 -9.24 2.73
C ASP A 29 -10.78 -8.87 2.06
N ASN A 30 -10.71 -8.43 0.82
CA ASN A 30 -11.90 -8.00 0.10
C ASN A 30 -12.70 -9.24 -0.36
N PRO A 31 -13.96 -9.40 0.09
CA PRO A 31 -14.74 -10.59 -0.23
C PRO A 31 -15.13 -10.71 -1.70
N THR A 32 -15.06 -9.61 -2.46
CA THR A 32 -15.47 -9.60 -3.86
C THR A 32 -14.30 -9.53 -4.84
N SER A 33 -13.06 -9.49 -4.31
CA SER A 33 -11.85 -9.46 -5.13
C SER A 33 -10.71 -10.15 -4.37
N SER A 34 -9.54 -10.27 -4.98
CA SER A 34 -8.37 -10.84 -4.33
C SER A 34 -7.47 -9.77 -3.69
N ALA A 35 -7.96 -8.56 -3.50
CA ALA A 35 -7.22 -7.51 -2.80
C ALA A 35 -7.02 -7.87 -1.33
N TYR A 36 -5.80 -7.69 -0.81
CA TYR A 36 -5.43 -8.15 0.52
C TYR A 36 -4.44 -7.20 1.19
N GLY A 37 -4.58 -7.08 2.52
CA GLY A 37 -3.62 -6.42 3.38
C GLY A 37 -3.70 -4.91 3.37
N ILE A 38 -2.74 -4.27 4.03
CA ILE A 38 -2.69 -2.81 4.18
C ILE A 38 -2.77 -2.10 2.83
N PRO A 39 -1.96 -2.48 1.81
CA PRO A 39 -2.01 -1.80 0.52
C PRO A 39 -3.13 -2.29 -0.40
N GLN A 40 -3.87 -3.31 -0.01
CA GLN A 40 -4.89 -3.95 -0.85
C GLN A 40 -4.30 -4.41 -2.19
N SER A 41 -3.20 -5.17 -2.10
CA SER A 41 -2.54 -5.78 -3.25
C SER A 41 -3.50 -6.71 -4.00
N LEU A 42 -3.54 -6.62 -5.30
CA LEU A 42 -4.47 -7.37 -6.15
C LEU A 42 -3.71 -8.20 -7.19
N PRO A 43 -3.55 -9.51 -7.03
CA PRO A 43 -3.90 -10.29 -5.84
C PRO A 43 -2.90 -10.08 -4.71
N GLY A 44 -3.30 -10.45 -3.48
CA GLY A 44 -2.43 -10.32 -2.31
C GLY A 44 -1.09 -11.00 -2.46
N SER A 45 -1.05 -12.13 -3.16
CA SER A 45 0.17 -12.92 -3.37
C SER A 45 1.29 -12.17 -4.11
N LYS A 46 1.01 -11.06 -4.76
CA LYS A 46 2.05 -10.19 -5.34
C LYS A 46 3.03 -9.71 -4.27
N MET A 47 2.57 -9.58 -3.03
CA MET A 47 3.42 -9.15 -1.92
C MET A 47 4.50 -10.16 -1.54
N ALA A 48 4.41 -11.39 -2.04
CA ALA A 48 5.44 -12.40 -1.80
C ALA A 48 6.82 -11.98 -2.31
N SER A 49 6.88 -11.08 -3.29
CA SER A 49 8.15 -10.53 -3.77
C SER A 49 8.88 -9.70 -2.71
N ALA A 50 8.17 -9.18 -1.71
CA ALA A 50 8.77 -8.42 -0.62
C ALA A 50 9.13 -9.31 0.58
N GLY A 51 8.54 -10.50 0.70
CA GLY A 51 8.83 -11.43 1.78
C GLY A 51 7.81 -12.57 1.83
N ALA A 52 8.26 -13.75 2.24
CA ALA A 52 7.40 -14.93 2.32
C ALA A 52 6.29 -14.78 3.38
N ASP A 53 6.49 -13.88 4.36
CA ASP A 53 5.55 -13.63 5.45
C ASP A 53 4.52 -12.52 5.13
N TRP A 54 4.32 -12.23 3.86
CA TRP A 54 3.47 -11.12 3.40
C TRP A 54 2.04 -11.18 3.96
N ALA A 55 1.50 -12.37 4.20
CA ALA A 55 0.11 -12.51 4.63
C ALA A 55 -0.11 -12.08 6.08
N THR A 56 0.94 -12.05 6.91
CA THR A 56 0.83 -11.81 8.35
C THR A 56 1.73 -10.70 8.88
N ASN A 57 2.69 -10.22 8.10
CA ASN A 57 3.65 -9.21 8.55
C ASN A 57 3.35 -7.84 7.95
N PRO A 58 2.84 -6.89 8.76
CA PRO A 58 2.53 -5.55 8.25
C PRO A 58 3.75 -4.83 7.67
N ALA A 59 4.95 -5.05 8.22
CA ALA A 59 6.16 -4.42 7.69
C ALA A 59 6.45 -4.87 6.26
N THR A 60 6.26 -6.15 5.96
CA THR A 60 6.43 -6.69 4.61
C THR A 60 5.40 -6.10 3.66
N GLN A 61 4.16 -5.98 4.10
CA GLN A 61 3.08 -5.39 3.30
C GLN A 61 3.37 -3.91 2.99
N ILE A 62 3.82 -3.16 3.97
CA ILE A 62 4.16 -1.73 3.79
C ILE A 62 5.33 -1.59 2.82
N ARG A 63 6.35 -2.43 2.95
CA ARG A 63 7.51 -2.42 2.05
C ARG A 63 7.08 -2.66 0.61
N TRP A 64 6.23 -3.65 0.37
CA TRP A 64 5.70 -3.90 -0.96
C TRP A 64 4.90 -2.69 -1.47
N GLY A 65 4.04 -2.14 -0.62
CA GLY A 65 3.18 -1.01 -0.99
C GLY A 65 3.98 0.23 -1.37
N LEU A 66 5.03 0.54 -0.61
CA LEU A 66 5.89 1.68 -0.92
C LEU A 66 6.63 1.48 -2.25
N GLY A 67 7.08 0.26 -2.52
CA GLY A 67 7.69 -0.06 -3.82
C GLY A 67 6.70 0.09 -4.98
N TYR A 68 5.49 -0.39 -4.80
CA TYR A 68 4.42 -0.25 -5.78
C TYR A 68 4.11 1.23 -6.06
N ILE A 69 3.99 2.02 -4.99
CA ILE A 69 3.71 3.46 -5.10
C ILE A 69 4.85 4.17 -5.85
N ARG A 70 6.10 3.87 -5.48
CA ARG A 70 7.26 4.47 -6.14
C ARG A 70 7.26 4.18 -7.64
N ASP A 71 7.00 2.92 -8.01
CA ASP A 71 7.11 2.48 -9.39
C ASP A 71 5.96 3.00 -10.27
N ARG A 72 4.78 3.20 -9.69
CA ARG A 72 3.60 3.62 -10.47
C ARG A 72 3.28 5.11 -10.35
N TYR A 73 3.52 5.70 -9.18
CA TYR A 73 3.09 7.07 -8.90
C TYR A 73 4.22 8.00 -8.48
N GLY A 74 5.40 7.47 -8.25
CA GLY A 74 6.57 8.24 -7.83
C GLY A 74 6.62 8.59 -6.36
N SER A 75 5.48 8.80 -5.71
CA SER A 75 5.43 9.18 -4.29
C SER A 75 4.07 8.83 -3.67
N PRO A 76 4.00 8.71 -2.33
CA PRO A 76 2.71 8.53 -1.64
C PRO A 76 1.68 9.61 -1.94
N CYS A 77 2.09 10.87 -2.03
CA CYS A 77 1.16 11.94 -2.38
C CYS A 77 0.67 11.82 -3.81
N GLY A 78 1.50 11.35 -4.73
CA GLY A 78 1.07 11.05 -6.10
C GLY A 78 0.00 9.96 -6.14
N ALA A 79 0.20 8.88 -5.36
CA ALA A 79 -0.77 7.80 -5.25
C ALA A 79 -2.07 8.27 -4.62
N TRP A 80 -1.99 9.08 -3.57
CA TRP A 80 -3.16 9.62 -2.90
C TRP A 80 -3.98 10.52 -3.82
N ALA A 81 -3.31 11.39 -4.58
CA ALA A 81 -3.99 12.26 -5.55
C ALA A 81 -4.72 11.43 -6.62
N HIS A 82 -4.11 10.35 -7.10
CA HIS A 82 -4.76 9.45 -8.05
C HIS A 82 -5.98 8.78 -7.43
N SER A 83 -5.88 8.30 -6.19
CA SER A 83 -6.97 7.67 -5.47
C SER A 83 -8.14 8.64 -5.27
N GLU A 84 -7.85 9.90 -4.92
CA GLU A 84 -8.89 10.93 -4.77
C GLU A 84 -9.60 11.23 -6.09
N ALA A 85 -8.87 11.22 -7.20
CA ALA A 85 -9.41 11.58 -8.49
C ALA A 85 -10.29 10.47 -9.09
N VAL A 86 -9.91 9.19 -8.90
CA VAL A 86 -10.54 8.07 -9.61
C VAL A 86 -11.06 6.96 -8.69
N GLY A 87 -10.82 7.02 -7.39
CA GLY A 87 -11.34 6.08 -6.41
C GLY A 87 -10.52 4.79 -6.25
N TRP A 88 -9.36 4.66 -6.89
CA TRP A 88 -8.47 3.51 -6.77
C TRP A 88 -7.02 3.94 -6.97
N TYR A 89 -6.10 3.02 -6.68
CA TYR A 89 -4.68 3.30 -6.98
C TYR A 89 -3.91 2.04 -7.42
#